data_f38c9ef7413051b08048472de7502069
#
_entry.id   f38c9ef7413051b08048472de7502069
#
_cell.length_a   1.000
_cell.length_b   1.000
_cell.length_c   1.000
_cell.angle_alpha   90.00
_cell.angle_beta   90.00
_cell.angle_gamma   90.00
#
_symmetry.space_group_name_H-M   'P 1'
#
loop_
_entity.id
_entity.type
_entity.pdbx_description
1 polymer ?
#
loop_
_entity_poly.entity_id
_entity_poly.type
_entity_poly.pdbx_seq_one_letter_code
_entity_poly.pdbx_strand_id
1 'polypeptide(L)'
;MIELEQIANEAGAAIEAAADLSALDDLRVDYLGKKGRLTGLLKGLGALSNEERPAAGARINEVKQALQGQINSKKSELESAALNAQLAEETIDVTLPGRGEEIGGLHPVTRTMERIEAFFARIGYDVETGP
;
A
#
# COMPACT_ATOMS: atom_id res chain seq x y z
N MET A 1 14.83 -2.24 35.85
CA MET A 1 15.50 -1.58 34.72
C MET A 1 16.06 -2.62 33.76
N ILE A 2 16.81 -3.61 34.24
CA ILE A 2 17.40 -4.70 33.44
C ILE A 2 16.31 -5.51 32.69
N GLU A 3 15.19 -5.79 33.29
CA GLU A 3 14.07 -6.53 32.70
C GLU A 3 13.42 -5.79 31.50
N LEU A 4 13.34 -4.46 31.53
CA LEU A 4 12.78 -3.67 30.42
C LEU A 4 13.68 -3.71 29.19
N GLU A 5 15.00 -3.62 29.40
CA GLU A 5 15.99 -3.69 28.31
C GLU A 5 16.07 -5.11 27.73
N GLN A 6 15.94 -6.12 28.56
CA GLN A 6 15.87 -7.51 28.08
C GLN A 6 14.64 -7.76 27.23
N ILE A 7 13.46 -7.32 27.68
CA ILE A 7 12.23 -7.46 26.91
C ILE A 7 12.29 -6.65 25.62
N ALA A 8 12.88 -5.46 25.63
CA ALA A 8 13.06 -4.66 24.41
C ALA A 8 13.98 -5.35 23.39
N ASN A 9 15.07 -5.92 23.84
CA ASN A 9 16.00 -6.65 22.97
C ASN A 9 15.40 -7.96 22.45
N GLU A 10 14.70 -8.72 23.29
CA GLU A 10 13.99 -9.94 22.88
C GLU A 10 12.90 -9.62 21.85
N ALA A 11 12.12 -8.56 22.08
CA ALA A 11 11.08 -8.13 21.18
C ALA A 11 11.66 -7.66 19.84
N GLY A 12 12.75 -6.87 19.85
CA GLY A 12 13.43 -6.42 18.65
C GLY A 12 13.94 -7.58 17.80
N ALA A 13 14.63 -8.55 18.43
CA ALA A 13 15.13 -9.74 17.76
C ALA A 13 13.98 -10.60 17.17
N ALA A 14 12.87 -10.73 17.91
CA ALA A 14 11.70 -11.48 17.44
C ALA A 14 11.01 -10.79 16.26
N ILE A 15 10.93 -9.45 16.27
CA ILE A 15 10.37 -8.66 15.16
C ILE A 15 11.23 -8.79 13.88
N GLU A 16 12.56 -8.74 14.03
CA GLU A 16 13.46 -8.93 12.89
C GLU A 16 13.37 -10.35 12.30
N ALA A 17 13.21 -11.36 13.17
CA ALA A 17 13.08 -12.75 12.77
C ALA A 17 11.70 -13.11 12.19
N ALA A 18 10.70 -12.24 12.32
CA ALA A 18 9.36 -12.48 11.80
C ALA A 18 9.38 -12.52 10.26
N ALA A 19 8.96 -13.65 9.71
CA ALA A 19 8.88 -13.89 8.27
C ALA A 19 7.49 -13.57 7.70
N ASP A 20 6.45 -13.58 8.54
CA ASP A 20 5.06 -13.43 8.14
C ASP A 20 4.35 -12.31 8.90
N LEU A 21 3.34 -11.71 8.24
CA LEU A 21 2.49 -10.68 8.85
C LEU A 21 1.71 -11.20 10.06
N SER A 22 1.31 -12.48 10.06
CA SER A 22 0.61 -13.12 11.17
C SER A 22 1.50 -13.24 12.40
N ALA A 23 2.75 -13.70 12.22
CA ALA A 23 3.73 -13.78 13.30
C ALA A 23 4.03 -12.38 13.90
N LEU A 24 4.06 -11.36 13.04
CA LEU A 24 4.26 -9.97 13.47
C LEU A 24 3.09 -9.44 14.32
N ASP A 25 1.85 -9.78 13.95
CA ASP A 25 0.66 -9.40 14.74
C ASP A 25 0.61 -10.14 16.08
N ASP A 26 0.99 -11.41 16.12
CA ASP A 26 1.09 -12.20 17.35
C ASP A 26 2.14 -11.58 18.30
N LEU A 27 3.30 -11.20 17.79
CA LEU A 27 4.33 -10.48 18.57
C LEU A 27 3.82 -9.14 19.10
N ARG A 28 3.08 -8.40 18.27
CA ARG A 28 2.44 -7.16 18.69
C ARG A 28 1.49 -7.38 19.87
N VAL A 29 0.66 -8.43 19.83
CA VAL A 29 -0.27 -8.77 20.90
C VAL A 29 0.47 -9.22 22.15
N ASP A 30 1.51 -10.03 22.02
CA ASP A 30 2.31 -10.57 23.12
C ASP A 30 3.09 -9.48 23.86
N TYR A 31 3.66 -8.50 23.16
CA TYR A 31 4.46 -7.45 23.81
C TYR A 31 3.66 -6.19 24.13
N LEU A 32 2.78 -5.75 23.20
CA LEU A 32 2.07 -4.47 23.28
C LEU A 32 0.58 -4.59 23.66
N GLY A 33 0.05 -5.81 23.69
CA GLY A 33 -1.37 -6.07 23.98
C GLY A 33 -1.77 -5.69 25.41
N LYS A 34 -3.07 -5.74 25.69
CA LYS A 34 -3.65 -5.43 27.04
C LYS A 34 -3.10 -6.33 28.15
N LYS A 35 -2.69 -7.55 27.82
CA LYS A 35 -2.05 -8.54 28.69
C LYS A 35 -0.58 -8.76 28.34
N GLY A 36 -0.02 -7.93 27.46
CA GLY A 36 1.35 -8.06 26.99
C GLY A 36 2.38 -7.81 28.06
N ARG A 37 3.60 -8.28 27.83
CA ARG A 37 4.70 -8.20 28.79
C ARG A 37 5.02 -6.76 29.21
N LEU A 38 5.00 -5.80 28.27
CA LEU A 38 5.20 -4.38 28.57
C LEU A 38 4.06 -3.78 29.40
N THR A 39 2.82 -4.19 29.15
CA THR A 39 1.67 -3.74 29.91
C THR A 39 1.68 -4.34 31.32
N GLY A 40 2.23 -5.55 31.48
CA GLY A 40 2.48 -6.17 32.80
C GLY A 40 3.48 -5.35 33.64
N LEU A 41 4.57 -4.89 33.04
CA LEU A 41 5.54 -4.00 33.69
C LEU A 41 4.92 -2.67 34.10
N LEU A 42 4.07 -2.06 33.23
CA LEU A 42 3.31 -0.84 33.59
C LEU A 42 2.42 -1.03 34.84
N LYS A 43 1.76 -2.17 34.92
CA LYS A 43 0.96 -2.49 36.13
C LYS A 43 1.84 -2.70 37.38
N GLY A 44 3.03 -3.28 37.22
CA GLY A 44 4.02 -3.44 38.29
C GLY A 44 4.55 -2.11 38.86
N LEU A 45 4.51 -1.03 38.04
CA LEU A 45 4.87 0.32 38.52
C LEU A 45 3.99 0.83 39.68
N GLY A 46 2.80 0.24 39.88
CA GLY A 46 1.95 0.55 41.00
C GLY A 46 2.59 0.32 42.34
N ALA A 47 3.62 -0.55 42.42
CA ALA A 47 4.36 -0.86 43.64
C ALA A 47 5.56 0.06 43.93
N LEU A 48 5.92 0.93 42.95
CA LEU A 48 7.03 1.88 43.08
C LEU A 48 6.61 3.17 43.77
N SER A 49 7.60 3.91 44.29
CA SER A 49 7.39 5.21 44.92
C SER A 49 6.80 6.25 43.97
N ASN A 50 6.07 7.23 44.49
CA ASN A 50 5.43 8.27 43.67
C ASN A 50 6.41 9.11 42.85
N GLU A 51 7.67 9.18 43.24
CA GLU A 51 8.72 9.94 42.55
C GLU A 51 9.36 9.17 41.40
N GLU A 52 9.46 7.84 41.53
CA GLU A 52 10.07 6.97 40.51
C GLU A 52 9.08 6.53 39.40
N ARG A 53 7.78 6.54 39.73
CA ARG A 53 6.71 6.13 38.84
C ARG A 53 6.67 6.89 37.48
N PRO A 54 6.77 8.23 37.42
CA PRO A 54 6.74 8.97 36.19
C PRO A 54 7.98 8.69 35.29
N ALA A 55 9.16 8.57 35.88
CA ALA A 55 10.38 8.28 35.18
C ALA A 55 10.37 6.87 34.54
N ALA A 56 9.92 5.86 35.29
CA ALA A 56 9.80 4.50 34.83
C ALA A 56 8.67 4.37 33.74
N GLY A 57 7.55 5.08 33.94
CA GLY A 57 6.47 5.15 32.96
C GLY A 57 6.90 5.78 31.62
N ALA A 58 7.68 6.86 31.68
CA ALA A 58 8.22 7.51 30.48
C ALA A 58 9.12 6.54 29.68
N ARG A 59 10.01 5.82 30.34
CA ARG A 59 10.88 4.84 29.68
C ARG A 59 10.14 3.66 29.06
N ILE A 60 9.12 3.14 29.73
CA ILE A 60 8.28 2.07 29.17
C ILE A 60 7.53 2.58 27.93
N ASN A 61 7.03 3.81 27.96
CA ASN A 61 6.37 4.42 26.82
C ASN A 61 7.34 4.63 25.64
N GLU A 62 8.56 5.04 25.90
CA GLU A 62 9.62 5.20 24.90
C GLU A 62 9.93 3.86 24.21
N VAL A 63 10.14 2.79 24.98
CA VAL A 63 10.34 1.43 24.45
C VAL A 63 9.12 0.96 23.68
N LYS A 64 7.92 1.22 24.17
CA LYS A 64 6.68 0.88 23.48
C LYS A 64 6.57 1.57 22.12
N GLN A 65 6.91 2.86 22.01
CA GLN A 65 6.89 3.61 20.77
C GLN A 65 7.97 3.10 19.80
N ALA A 66 9.16 2.80 20.30
CA ALA A 66 10.25 2.24 19.50
C ALA A 66 9.86 0.88 18.88
N LEU A 67 9.32 -0.04 19.70
CA LEU A 67 8.85 -1.34 19.22
C LEU A 67 7.67 -1.21 18.23
N GLN A 68 6.74 -0.31 18.49
CA GLN A 68 5.64 -0.05 17.57
C GLN A 68 6.17 0.48 16.21
N GLY A 69 7.19 1.34 16.23
CA GLY A 69 7.86 1.81 15.02
C GLY A 69 8.52 0.67 14.24
N GLN A 70 9.25 -0.22 14.92
CA GLN A 70 9.89 -1.38 14.31
C GLN A 70 8.87 -2.34 13.69
N ILE A 71 7.77 -2.63 14.39
CA ILE A 71 6.67 -3.46 13.88
C ILE A 71 6.08 -2.85 12.61
N ASN A 72 5.81 -1.54 12.60
CA ASN A 72 5.24 -0.86 11.45
C ASN A 72 6.20 -0.86 10.25
N SER A 73 7.49 -0.63 10.48
CA SER A 73 8.51 -0.70 9.42
C SER A 73 8.61 -2.09 8.83
N LYS A 74 8.68 -3.12 9.68
CA LYS A 74 8.76 -4.52 9.24
C LYS A 74 7.50 -4.96 8.50
N LYS A 75 6.32 -4.50 8.97
CA LYS A 75 5.05 -4.74 8.28
C LYS A 75 5.05 -4.18 6.86
N SER A 76 5.47 -2.93 6.70
CA SER A 76 5.56 -2.27 5.38
C SER A 76 6.55 -2.98 4.46
N GLU A 77 7.66 -3.49 5.00
CA GLU A 77 8.66 -4.25 4.27
C GLU A 77 8.10 -5.57 3.75
N LEU A 78 7.42 -6.34 4.61
CA LEU A 78 6.77 -7.61 4.25
C LEU A 78 5.63 -7.40 3.24
N GLU A 79 4.80 -6.37 3.42
CA GLU A 79 3.73 -6.01 2.47
C GLU A 79 4.30 -5.64 1.10
N SER A 80 5.37 -4.85 1.07
CA SER A 80 6.05 -4.47 -0.18
C SER A 80 6.71 -5.67 -0.85
N ALA A 81 7.32 -6.57 -0.09
CA ALA A 81 7.92 -7.79 -0.62
C ALA A 81 6.86 -8.73 -1.21
N ALA A 82 5.73 -8.91 -0.53
CA ALA A 82 4.61 -9.72 -1.01
C ALA A 82 4.00 -9.14 -2.29
N LEU A 83 3.80 -7.80 -2.34
CA LEU A 83 3.29 -7.12 -3.51
C LEU A 83 4.25 -7.25 -4.71
N ASN A 84 5.55 -7.08 -4.49
CA ASN A 84 6.55 -7.23 -5.55
C ASN A 84 6.63 -8.66 -6.07
N ALA A 85 6.48 -9.67 -5.21
CA ALA A 85 6.41 -11.06 -5.62
C ALA A 85 5.18 -11.32 -6.48
N GLN A 86 4.01 -10.82 -6.09
CA GLN A 86 2.78 -10.93 -6.87
C GLN A 86 2.90 -10.24 -8.24
N LEU A 87 3.44 -9.01 -8.27
CA LEU A 87 3.66 -8.27 -9.52
C LEU A 87 4.65 -8.98 -10.46
N ALA A 88 5.63 -9.70 -9.92
CA ALA A 88 6.57 -10.48 -10.72
C ALA A 88 5.90 -11.70 -11.39
N GLU A 89 4.90 -12.30 -10.73
CA GLU A 89 4.12 -13.40 -11.29
C GLU A 89 3.08 -12.93 -12.31
N GLU A 90 2.51 -11.73 -12.10
CA GLU A 90 1.47 -11.13 -12.96
C GLU A 90 2.06 -10.31 -14.12
N THR A 91 3.20 -10.70 -14.68
CA THR A 91 3.78 -9.99 -15.84
C THR A 91 2.88 -10.14 -17.07
N ILE A 92 2.31 -9.02 -17.52
CA ILE A 92 1.55 -8.96 -18.77
C ILE A 92 2.51 -8.59 -19.89
N ASP A 93 2.54 -9.39 -20.96
CA ASP A 93 3.29 -9.06 -22.17
C ASP A 93 2.59 -7.92 -22.93
N VAL A 94 3.07 -6.70 -22.72
CA VAL A 94 2.56 -5.49 -23.38
C VAL A 94 3.08 -5.33 -24.83
N THR A 95 3.95 -6.23 -25.29
CA THR A 95 4.48 -6.19 -26.68
C THR A 95 3.52 -6.82 -27.68
N LEU A 96 2.49 -7.54 -27.23
CA LEU A 96 1.45 -8.03 -28.11
C LEU A 96 0.72 -6.84 -28.76
N PRO A 97 0.56 -6.82 -30.09
CA PRO A 97 -0.19 -5.79 -30.76
C PRO A 97 -1.62 -5.78 -30.19
N GLY A 98 -2.10 -4.58 -29.86
CA GLY A 98 -3.49 -4.40 -29.44
C GLY A 98 -4.43 -5.01 -30.48
N ARG A 99 -5.68 -5.27 -30.09
CA ARG A 99 -6.72 -5.64 -31.07
C ARG A 99 -6.72 -4.56 -32.12
N GLY A 100 -6.42 -4.96 -33.37
CA GLY A 100 -6.29 -4.03 -34.47
C GLY A 100 -7.48 -3.07 -34.52
N GLU A 101 -7.20 -1.79 -34.59
CA GLU A 101 -8.25 -0.81 -34.82
C GLU A 101 -8.88 -1.16 -36.18
N GLU A 102 -10.16 -1.51 -36.17
CA GLU A 102 -10.90 -1.59 -37.43
C GLU A 102 -10.86 -0.20 -38.05
N ILE A 103 -10.30 -0.11 -39.25
CA ILE A 103 -10.29 1.14 -40.01
C ILE A 103 -11.74 1.56 -40.19
N GLY A 104 -12.15 2.58 -39.45
CA GLY A 104 -13.51 3.09 -39.49
C GLY A 104 -13.85 3.55 -40.91
N GLY A 105 -15.05 3.26 -41.40
CA GLY A 105 -15.56 3.80 -42.64
C GLY A 105 -16.15 5.21 -42.46
N LEU A 106 -16.28 5.96 -43.53
CA LEU A 106 -17.00 7.24 -43.54
C LEU A 106 -18.44 7.06 -43.06
N HIS A 107 -18.90 7.97 -42.20
CA HIS A 107 -20.26 7.94 -41.71
C HIS A 107 -21.27 7.95 -42.87
N PRO A 108 -22.38 7.21 -42.84
CA PRO A 108 -23.35 7.15 -43.91
C PRO A 108 -23.84 8.51 -44.41
N VAL A 109 -23.99 9.49 -43.52
CA VAL A 109 -24.35 10.86 -43.85
C VAL A 109 -23.27 11.50 -44.74
N THR A 110 -22.01 11.41 -44.36
CA THR A 110 -20.88 11.94 -45.15
C THR A 110 -20.85 11.34 -46.56
N ARG A 111 -21.02 10.03 -46.67
CA ARG A 111 -21.10 9.34 -47.96
C ARG A 111 -22.28 9.81 -48.80
N THR A 112 -23.40 10.13 -48.19
CA THR A 112 -24.58 10.64 -48.90
C THR A 112 -24.32 12.08 -49.37
N MET A 113 -23.72 12.92 -48.55
CA MET A 113 -23.32 14.28 -48.92
C MET A 113 -22.36 14.26 -50.10
N GLU A 114 -21.31 13.48 -50.04
CA GLU A 114 -20.34 13.33 -51.17
C GLU A 114 -21.02 12.87 -52.47
N ARG A 115 -22.02 11.97 -52.38
CA ARG A 115 -22.78 11.54 -53.55
C ARG A 115 -23.62 12.66 -54.16
N ILE A 116 -24.25 13.47 -53.33
CA ILE A 116 -25.06 14.61 -53.74
C ILE A 116 -24.16 15.64 -54.39
N GLU A 117 -23.05 15.99 -53.76
CA GLU A 117 -22.04 16.91 -54.31
C GLU A 117 -21.51 16.44 -55.66
N ALA A 118 -21.12 15.19 -55.76
CA ALA A 118 -20.63 14.60 -57.01
C ALA A 118 -21.70 14.63 -58.12
N PHE A 119 -22.98 14.43 -57.76
CA PHE A 119 -24.08 14.50 -58.73
C PHE A 119 -24.26 15.92 -59.27
N PHE A 120 -24.31 16.93 -58.39
CA PHE A 120 -24.48 18.32 -58.80
C PHE A 120 -23.26 18.90 -59.53
N ALA A 121 -22.06 18.51 -59.14
CA ALA A 121 -20.84 18.89 -59.84
C ALA A 121 -20.83 18.43 -61.33
N ARG A 122 -21.42 17.27 -61.64
CA ARG A 122 -21.53 16.78 -63.03
C ARG A 122 -22.44 17.62 -63.95
N ILE A 123 -23.37 18.36 -63.32
CA ILE A 123 -24.29 19.25 -64.06
C ILE A 123 -23.88 20.74 -63.96
N GLY A 124 -22.68 21.00 -63.50
CA GLY A 124 -22.06 22.33 -63.52
C GLY A 124 -22.26 23.19 -62.28
N TYR A 125 -22.60 22.57 -61.15
CA TYR A 125 -22.67 23.30 -59.88
C TYR A 125 -21.34 23.17 -59.12
N ASP A 126 -20.92 24.24 -58.49
CA ASP A 126 -19.82 24.25 -57.58
C ASP A 126 -20.34 24.18 -56.11
N VAL A 127 -19.60 23.47 -55.27
CA VAL A 127 -19.93 23.31 -53.85
C VAL A 127 -19.13 24.34 -53.07
N GLU A 128 -19.82 25.27 -52.42
CA GLU A 128 -19.21 26.23 -51.52
C GLU A 128 -19.62 25.93 -50.09
N THR A 129 -18.65 25.93 -49.20
CA THR A 129 -18.90 25.86 -47.77
C THR A 129 -19.09 27.28 -47.24
N GLY A 130 -20.25 27.56 -46.64
CA GLY A 130 -20.52 28.84 -46.02
C GLY A 130 -19.56 29.18 -44.84
N PRO A 131 -19.54 30.43 -44.38
CA PRO A 131 -18.70 30.89 -43.29
C PRO A 131 -19.04 30.21 -41.94
#